data_f469c528412a28f76fc617618b4a8d28
#
_entry.id   f469c528412a28f76fc617618b4a8d28
#
_cell.length_a   1.000
_cell.length_b   1.000
_cell.length_c   1.000
_cell.angle_alpha   90.00
_cell.angle_beta   90.00
_cell.angle_gamma   90.00
#
_symmetry.space_group_name_H-M   'P 1'
#
loop_
_entity.id
_entity.type
_entity.pdbx_description
1 polymer ?
#
loop_
_entity_poly.entity_id
_entity_poly.type
_entity_poly.pdbx_seq_one_letter_code
_entity_poly.pdbx_strand_id
1 'polypeptide(L)'
;MKKWIKIGIIVLGIFVLLFIGLNIFIKSYLSGERLKAMILPRAEALTGRKVSLEDIRVSFFKGVVAKGLSVKEMDGQKDFFKMKEFVLSYRLLPLLKKQLVISKIEILSPSVTIVKDRNGKYNFSSITERGSQKPSKPAEPGEQGLPISISADRLFVQNAQLKFVDEEKALPDVSGVFDMEFVGSIEKDGTPKMKSGKISVKEIKVILKGAEIKTTGKIDMDDRTIRANLRTVIEKNSIDLTATVKDYLKAPEIIANLHAKDLDLDKLMGLGGGEKAPKGVASKEPAPKKEKPSKQTEGDIDKKLKASGQVKVDAAKYQGYTIKDLNVNYKYIDGILKVEPLGLQFSGGDVYKTEGTLGGKLQLASARVLETLKGDADLKLGKGIIKDSQIFNAISSLTGIQALKDPVVDQGSFRFDIKEEKVLIDGFISSALFRLAPKGSMGFDQKLDIPAELKISPELSKSLSRELTKMKFMTDDQGWVVLPLKIKGTTEKPNVSLDTEKVIKQIVPDLTRDIEKRLFQKKRSSK
;
A
#
# COMPACT_ATOMS: atom_id res chain seq x y z
N MET A 1 -62.39 45.04 4.82
CA MET A 1 -61.52 44.26 3.93
C MET A 1 -60.92 45.03 2.75
N LYS A 2 -61.67 45.81 1.98
CA LYS A 2 -61.14 46.52 0.78
C LYS A 2 -60.00 47.53 1.03
N LYS A 3 -59.91 48.20 2.23
CA LYS A 3 -58.83 49.15 2.54
C LYS A 3 -57.47 48.45 2.78
N TRP A 4 -57.46 47.33 3.48
CA TRP A 4 -56.22 46.57 3.76
C TRP A 4 -55.62 45.94 2.50
N ILE A 5 -56.47 45.50 1.53
CA ILE A 5 -56.02 44.97 0.24
C ILE A 5 -55.35 46.08 -0.60
N LYS A 6 -55.92 47.31 -0.59
CA LYS A 6 -55.30 48.46 -1.31
C LYS A 6 -53.96 48.84 -0.71
N ILE A 7 -53.82 48.84 0.64
CA ILE A 7 -52.54 49.07 1.30
C ILE A 7 -51.53 47.97 0.95
N GLY A 8 -51.95 46.70 0.96
CA GLY A 8 -51.11 45.59 0.56
C GLY A 8 -50.58 45.69 -0.88
N ILE A 9 -51.45 46.12 -1.84
CA ILE A 9 -51.04 46.33 -3.26
C ILE A 9 -50.05 47.48 -3.38
N ILE A 10 -50.27 48.61 -2.64
CA ILE A 10 -49.34 49.75 -2.67
C ILE A 10 -47.97 49.34 -2.06
N VAL A 11 -47.97 48.66 -0.93
CA VAL A 11 -46.73 48.14 -0.31
C VAL A 11 -46.00 47.17 -1.25
N LEU A 12 -46.74 46.27 -1.88
CA LEU A 12 -46.17 45.35 -2.88
C LEU A 12 -45.59 46.11 -4.08
N GLY A 13 -46.32 47.15 -4.58
CA GLY A 13 -45.84 48.01 -5.69
C GLY A 13 -44.57 48.76 -5.35
N ILE A 14 -44.48 49.33 -4.12
CA ILE A 14 -43.25 49.98 -3.63
C ILE A 14 -42.13 48.96 -3.51
N PHE A 15 -42.41 47.75 -3.04
CA PHE A 15 -41.42 46.68 -2.93
C PHE A 15 -40.90 46.26 -4.31
N VAL A 16 -41.78 46.15 -5.30
CA VAL A 16 -41.43 45.84 -6.69
C VAL A 16 -40.57 46.95 -7.31
N LEU A 17 -40.94 48.24 -7.09
CA LEU A 17 -40.15 49.37 -7.59
C LEU A 17 -38.78 49.47 -6.94
N LEU A 18 -38.70 49.32 -5.62
CA LEU A 18 -37.42 49.23 -4.90
C LEU A 18 -36.57 48.07 -5.43
N PHE A 19 -37.21 46.97 -5.71
CA PHE A 19 -36.57 45.78 -6.26
C PHE A 19 -36.02 45.99 -7.66
N ILE A 20 -36.81 46.63 -8.55
CA ILE A 20 -36.36 46.98 -9.91
C ILE A 20 -35.22 48.00 -9.82
N GLY A 21 -35.36 49.05 -8.98
CA GLY A 21 -34.33 50.05 -8.77
C GLY A 21 -33.02 49.46 -8.28
N LEU A 22 -33.07 48.52 -7.31
CA LEU A 22 -31.92 47.80 -6.79
C LEU A 22 -31.26 46.90 -7.86
N ASN A 23 -32.04 46.24 -8.71
CA ASN A 23 -31.50 45.46 -9.82
C ASN A 23 -30.81 46.35 -10.87
N ILE A 24 -31.38 47.52 -11.18
CA ILE A 24 -30.77 48.50 -12.09
C ILE A 24 -29.49 49.05 -11.47
N PHE A 25 -29.51 49.38 -10.17
CA PHE A 25 -28.33 49.85 -9.42
C PHE A 25 -27.20 48.81 -9.42
N ILE A 26 -27.52 47.55 -9.09
CA ILE A 26 -26.53 46.46 -9.12
C ILE A 26 -25.96 46.28 -10.53
N LYS A 27 -26.80 46.25 -11.56
CA LYS A 27 -26.34 46.14 -12.96
C LYS A 27 -25.48 47.31 -13.41
N SER A 28 -25.81 48.53 -12.98
CA SER A 28 -25.07 49.73 -13.36
C SER A 28 -23.77 49.92 -12.57
N TYR A 29 -23.77 49.63 -11.27
CA TYR A 29 -22.60 49.81 -10.38
C TYR A 29 -21.65 48.62 -10.37
N LEU A 30 -22.17 47.40 -10.47
CA LEU A 30 -21.42 46.15 -10.50
C LEU A 30 -21.44 45.51 -11.91
N SER A 31 -21.18 46.34 -12.94
CA SER A 31 -21.05 45.82 -14.31
C SER A 31 -19.90 44.82 -14.39
N GLY A 32 -20.03 43.79 -15.22
CA GLY A 32 -19.02 42.75 -15.39
C GLY A 32 -17.61 43.28 -15.67
N GLU A 33 -17.52 44.33 -16.51
CA GLU A 33 -16.26 44.97 -16.88
C GLU A 33 -15.58 45.67 -15.67
N ARG A 34 -16.38 46.37 -14.85
CA ARG A 34 -15.85 46.98 -13.62
C ARG A 34 -15.34 45.94 -12.62
N LEU A 35 -16.09 44.87 -12.47
CA LEU A 35 -15.69 43.75 -11.61
C LEU A 35 -14.41 43.07 -12.10
N LYS A 36 -14.29 42.84 -13.42
CA LYS A 36 -13.06 42.32 -14.00
C LYS A 36 -11.88 43.26 -13.72
N ALA A 37 -12.06 44.54 -13.98
CA ALA A 37 -11.04 45.57 -13.75
C ALA A 37 -10.56 45.63 -12.28
N MET A 38 -11.42 45.31 -11.33
CA MET A 38 -11.06 45.25 -9.89
C MET A 38 -10.41 43.94 -9.46
N ILE A 39 -10.87 42.81 -10.02
CA ILE A 39 -10.49 41.47 -9.57
C ILE A 39 -9.21 40.98 -10.26
N LEU A 40 -9.10 41.18 -11.59
CA LEU A 40 -7.99 40.61 -12.35
C LEU A 40 -6.61 41.14 -11.89
N PRO A 41 -6.38 42.45 -11.68
CA PRO A 41 -5.08 42.94 -11.21
C PRO A 41 -4.69 42.37 -9.84
N ARG A 42 -5.68 42.20 -8.93
CA ARG A 42 -5.45 41.63 -7.61
C ARG A 42 -5.11 40.14 -7.68
N ALA A 43 -5.82 39.39 -8.53
CA ALA A 43 -5.58 37.99 -8.77
C ALA A 43 -4.19 37.75 -9.40
N GLU A 44 -3.80 38.61 -10.35
CA GLU A 44 -2.47 38.60 -10.97
C GLU A 44 -1.37 38.96 -9.96
N ALA A 45 -1.60 39.96 -9.11
CA ALA A 45 -0.65 40.32 -8.05
C ALA A 45 -0.45 39.17 -7.03
N LEU A 46 -1.54 38.49 -6.64
CA LEU A 46 -1.49 37.37 -5.70
C LEU A 46 -0.83 36.12 -6.29
N THR A 47 -1.15 35.79 -7.54
CA THR A 47 -0.62 34.60 -8.20
C THR A 47 0.74 34.82 -8.87
N GLY A 48 1.06 36.06 -9.22
CA GLY A 48 2.20 36.41 -10.06
C GLY A 48 2.09 35.90 -11.48
N ARG A 49 0.87 35.65 -11.94
CA ARG A 49 0.58 35.02 -13.23
C ARG A 49 -0.52 35.78 -13.96
N LYS A 50 -0.54 35.63 -15.27
CA LYS A 50 -1.61 36.18 -16.08
C LYS A 50 -2.92 35.47 -15.77
N VAL A 51 -3.96 36.25 -15.42
CA VAL A 51 -5.30 35.77 -15.10
C VAL A 51 -6.27 36.31 -16.11
N SER A 52 -7.13 35.45 -16.64
CA SER A 52 -8.21 35.86 -17.54
C SER A 52 -9.56 35.36 -17.02
N LEU A 53 -10.61 36.12 -17.34
CA LEU A 53 -11.97 35.85 -16.95
C LEU A 53 -12.89 36.24 -18.11
N GLU A 54 -13.65 35.29 -18.66
CA GLU A 54 -14.52 35.56 -19.81
C GLU A 54 -15.67 36.48 -19.41
N ASP A 55 -16.37 36.15 -18.32
CA ASP A 55 -17.54 36.90 -17.88
C ASP A 55 -17.71 36.81 -16.36
N ILE A 56 -18.21 37.90 -15.78
CA ILE A 56 -18.64 37.92 -14.37
C ILE A 56 -19.89 38.74 -14.23
N ARG A 57 -20.88 38.18 -13.55
CA ARG A 57 -22.17 38.80 -13.31
C ARG A 57 -22.56 38.70 -11.84
N VAL A 58 -23.13 39.79 -11.34
CA VAL A 58 -23.78 39.80 -10.02
C VAL A 58 -25.28 39.89 -10.23
N SER A 59 -25.99 38.97 -9.60
CA SER A 59 -27.43 38.91 -9.63
C SER A 59 -27.96 38.90 -8.21
N PHE A 60 -28.98 39.71 -7.94
CA PHE A 60 -29.60 39.77 -6.62
C PHE A 60 -30.12 38.41 -6.14
N PHE A 61 -30.62 37.56 -7.03
CA PHE A 61 -31.15 36.24 -6.69
C PHE A 61 -30.14 35.08 -6.83
N LYS A 62 -29.31 35.17 -7.88
CA LYS A 62 -28.40 34.07 -8.18
C LYS A 62 -27.00 34.21 -7.51
N GLY A 63 -26.75 35.42 -6.94
CA GLY A 63 -25.43 35.69 -6.39
C GLY A 63 -24.43 36.12 -7.45
N VAL A 64 -23.18 35.71 -7.29
CA VAL A 64 -22.07 35.99 -8.21
C VAL A 64 -21.84 34.78 -9.10
N VAL A 65 -21.81 35.01 -10.41
CA VAL A 65 -21.48 33.98 -11.41
C VAL A 65 -20.27 34.45 -12.20
N ALA A 66 -19.20 33.69 -12.19
CA ALA A 66 -18.00 33.94 -12.98
C ALA A 66 -17.79 32.78 -13.97
N LYS A 67 -17.42 33.07 -15.20
CA LYS A 67 -17.24 32.08 -16.28
C LYS A 67 -15.85 32.20 -16.90
N GLY A 68 -15.29 31.06 -17.29
CA GLY A 68 -14.06 30.99 -18.05
C GLY A 68 -12.86 31.61 -17.33
N LEU A 69 -12.73 31.35 -16.01
CA LEU A 69 -11.52 31.76 -15.29
C LEU A 69 -10.37 30.86 -15.72
N SER A 70 -9.25 31.48 -16.09
CA SER A 70 -7.98 30.77 -16.27
C SER A 70 -6.81 31.53 -15.66
N VAL A 71 -5.87 30.78 -15.11
CA VAL A 71 -4.57 31.24 -14.59
C VAL A 71 -3.50 30.56 -15.42
N LYS A 72 -2.66 31.35 -16.07
CA LYS A 72 -1.61 30.83 -16.95
C LYS A 72 -0.41 30.29 -16.16
N GLU A 73 0.39 29.44 -16.79
CA GLU A 73 1.74 29.12 -16.33
C GLU A 73 2.63 30.36 -16.40
N MET A 74 3.83 30.27 -15.81
CA MET A 74 4.78 31.40 -15.83
C MET A 74 5.25 31.77 -17.23
N ASP A 75 5.22 30.82 -18.17
CA ASP A 75 5.53 31.03 -19.59
C ASP A 75 4.40 31.72 -20.34
N GLY A 76 3.24 31.87 -19.72
CA GLY A 76 2.04 32.51 -20.30
C GLY A 76 1.32 31.68 -21.37
N GLN A 77 1.81 30.49 -21.73
CA GLN A 77 1.26 29.71 -22.84
C GLN A 77 0.20 28.71 -22.38
N LYS A 78 0.52 27.89 -21.38
CA LYS A 78 -0.37 26.84 -20.88
C LYS A 78 -1.21 27.33 -19.71
N ASP A 79 -2.32 26.66 -19.45
CA ASP A 79 -3.13 26.90 -18.27
C ASP A 79 -2.62 26.08 -17.08
N PHE A 80 -2.23 26.77 -16.00
CA PHE A 80 -1.98 26.16 -14.69
C PHE A 80 -3.30 25.73 -14.04
N PHE A 81 -4.28 26.66 -14.06
CA PHE A 81 -5.63 26.43 -13.55
C PHE A 81 -6.64 26.98 -14.53
N LYS A 82 -7.75 26.29 -14.70
CA LYS A 82 -8.93 26.79 -15.40
C LYS A 82 -10.21 26.23 -14.79
N MET A 83 -11.30 26.96 -14.90
CA MET A 83 -12.63 26.46 -14.56
C MET A 83 -13.69 27.02 -15.51
N LYS A 84 -14.75 26.23 -15.76
CA LYS A 84 -15.84 26.63 -16.64
C LYS A 84 -16.74 27.67 -15.98
N GLU A 85 -17.15 27.44 -14.74
CA GLU A 85 -18.08 28.32 -14.05
C GLU A 85 -17.86 28.23 -12.53
N PHE A 86 -17.99 29.39 -11.89
CA PHE A 86 -18.04 29.56 -10.46
C PHE A 86 -19.34 30.27 -10.09
N VAL A 87 -20.07 29.72 -9.13
CA VAL A 87 -21.31 30.30 -8.62
C VAL A 87 -21.20 30.44 -7.10
N LEU A 88 -21.39 31.67 -6.61
CA LEU A 88 -21.47 31.97 -5.19
C LEU A 88 -22.88 32.49 -4.89
N SER A 89 -23.69 31.69 -4.21
CA SER A 89 -25.04 32.05 -3.79
C SER A 89 -25.04 32.52 -2.33
N TYR A 90 -25.79 33.55 -2.02
CA TYR A 90 -25.90 34.11 -0.68
C TYR A 90 -27.36 34.25 -0.25
N ARG A 91 -27.61 34.39 1.07
CA ARG A 91 -28.92 34.62 1.63
C ARG A 91 -29.19 36.12 1.74
N LEU A 92 -30.34 36.57 1.22
CA LEU A 92 -30.69 37.98 1.20
C LEU A 92 -31.11 38.56 2.57
N LEU A 93 -31.90 37.83 3.34
CA LEU A 93 -32.42 38.32 4.64
C LEU A 93 -31.31 38.66 5.65
N PRO A 94 -30.24 37.90 5.79
CA PRO A 94 -29.11 38.25 6.64
C PRO A 94 -28.39 39.54 6.24
N LEU A 95 -28.39 39.90 4.95
CA LEU A 95 -27.77 41.13 4.47
C LEU A 95 -28.42 42.38 5.06
N LEU A 96 -29.73 42.33 5.33
CA LEU A 96 -30.45 43.42 6.03
C LEU A 96 -29.90 43.65 7.43
N LYS A 97 -29.29 42.64 8.05
CA LYS A 97 -28.61 42.68 9.35
C LYS A 97 -27.06 42.83 9.21
N LYS A 98 -26.56 43.25 8.05
CA LYS A 98 -25.14 43.37 7.74
C LYS A 98 -24.35 42.05 7.89
N GLN A 99 -25.00 40.91 7.62
CA GLN A 99 -24.41 39.58 7.66
C GLN A 99 -24.40 38.98 6.24
N LEU A 100 -23.24 38.62 5.74
CA LEU A 100 -23.12 37.89 4.47
C LEU A 100 -23.09 36.38 4.76
N VAL A 101 -24.18 35.71 4.49
CA VAL A 101 -24.30 34.26 4.63
C VAL A 101 -24.23 33.65 3.23
N ILE A 102 -23.11 33.01 2.90
CA ILE A 102 -22.94 32.26 1.66
C ILE A 102 -23.66 30.93 1.84
N SER A 103 -24.72 30.73 1.11
CA SER A 103 -25.53 29.49 1.19
C SER A 103 -24.91 28.36 0.38
N LYS A 104 -24.20 28.68 -0.71
CA LYS A 104 -23.66 27.69 -1.65
C LYS A 104 -22.52 28.29 -2.47
N ILE A 105 -21.46 27.49 -2.63
CA ILE A 105 -20.40 27.72 -3.60
C ILE A 105 -20.41 26.52 -4.58
N GLU A 106 -20.46 26.79 -5.88
CA GLU A 106 -20.36 25.76 -6.92
C GLU A 106 -19.20 26.09 -7.84
N ILE A 107 -18.36 25.10 -8.10
CA ILE A 107 -17.24 25.17 -9.03
C ILE A 107 -17.43 24.08 -10.07
N LEU A 108 -17.59 24.46 -11.33
CA LEU A 108 -17.84 23.54 -12.44
C LEU A 108 -16.58 23.35 -13.28
N SER A 109 -16.18 22.12 -13.44
CA SER A 109 -15.04 21.67 -14.24
C SER A 109 -13.75 22.44 -13.96
N PRO A 110 -13.33 22.59 -12.67
CA PRO A 110 -12.01 23.10 -12.39
C PRO A 110 -10.97 22.08 -12.88
N SER A 111 -9.90 22.58 -13.49
CA SER A 111 -8.78 21.78 -13.96
C SER A 111 -7.48 22.38 -13.48
N VAL A 112 -6.65 21.57 -12.84
CA VAL A 112 -5.32 21.95 -12.32
C VAL A 112 -4.28 21.03 -12.95
N THR A 113 -3.21 21.59 -13.46
CA THR A 113 -2.04 20.85 -13.91
C THR A 113 -0.85 21.14 -13.01
N ILE A 114 -0.39 20.14 -12.28
CA ILE A 114 0.80 20.21 -11.43
C ILE A 114 1.97 19.59 -12.19
N VAL A 115 3.04 20.33 -12.34
CA VAL A 115 4.28 19.88 -12.99
C VAL A 115 5.42 19.98 -11.98
N LYS A 116 6.15 18.90 -11.82
CA LYS A 116 7.44 18.88 -11.14
C LYS A 116 8.53 18.91 -12.22
N ASP A 117 9.33 19.94 -12.22
CA ASP A 117 10.42 20.10 -13.18
C ASP A 117 11.62 19.19 -12.87
N ARG A 118 12.60 19.18 -13.78
CA ARG A 118 13.84 18.38 -13.64
C ARG A 118 14.71 18.78 -12.45
N ASN A 119 14.49 19.95 -11.86
CA ASN A 119 15.19 20.43 -10.64
C ASN A 119 14.40 20.09 -9.37
N GLY A 120 13.32 19.34 -9.47
CA GLY A 120 12.44 18.96 -8.36
C GLY A 120 11.49 20.08 -7.91
N LYS A 121 11.44 21.23 -8.61
CA LYS A 121 10.58 22.36 -8.26
C LYS A 121 9.20 22.20 -8.89
N TYR A 122 8.17 22.50 -8.09
CA TYR A 122 6.79 22.46 -8.58
C TYR A 122 6.39 23.76 -9.26
N ASN A 123 5.58 23.66 -10.30
CA ASN A 123 5.08 24.84 -11.03
C ASN A 123 4.27 25.81 -10.14
N PHE A 124 3.70 25.38 -9.02
CA PHE A 124 2.98 26.24 -8.06
C PHE A 124 3.87 26.86 -6.97
N SER A 125 5.16 26.54 -6.86
CA SER A 125 6.05 27.01 -5.79
C SER A 125 6.09 28.53 -5.68
N SER A 126 6.08 29.24 -6.82
CA SER A 126 6.07 30.71 -6.86
C SER A 126 4.82 31.34 -6.22
N ILE A 127 3.68 30.64 -6.24
CA ILE A 127 2.42 31.09 -5.63
C ILE A 127 2.51 30.95 -4.11
N THR A 128 3.03 29.83 -3.63
CA THR A 128 3.17 29.56 -2.19
C THR A 128 4.24 30.45 -1.54
N GLU A 129 5.35 30.71 -2.22
CA GLU A 129 6.41 31.61 -1.75
C GLU A 129 5.88 33.05 -1.56
N ARG A 130 5.05 33.54 -2.47
CA ARG A 130 4.41 34.87 -2.36
C ARG A 130 3.34 34.91 -1.27
N GLY A 131 2.53 33.88 -1.13
CA GLY A 131 1.52 33.77 -0.07
C GLY A 131 2.12 33.68 1.35
N SER A 132 3.37 33.26 1.46
CA SER A 132 4.10 33.17 2.74
C SER A 132 4.75 34.50 3.17
N GLN A 133 4.87 35.47 2.26
CA GLN A 133 5.26 36.82 2.64
C GLN A 133 4.09 37.47 3.37
N LYS A 134 4.11 37.41 4.71
CA LYS A 134 3.16 38.14 5.56
C LYS A 134 3.09 39.60 5.06
N PRO A 135 1.88 40.17 4.92
CA PRO A 135 1.77 41.59 4.75
C PRO A 135 2.50 42.24 5.92
N SER A 136 3.59 42.96 5.62
CA SER A 136 4.37 43.69 6.59
C SER A 136 3.63 44.96 7.00
N LYS A 137 2.56 44.79 7.77
CA LYS A 137 1.98 45.72 8.76
C LYS A 137 0.70 45.10 9.27
N PRO A 138 0.46 45.02 10.59
CA PRO A 138 -0.91 44.91 11.12
C PRO A 138 -1.67 46.13 10.58
N ALA A 139 -2.84 45.94 10.00
CA ALA A 139 -3.75 47.03 9.70
C ALA A 139 -3.93 47.82 10.98
N GLU A 140 -3.67 49.14 10.92
CA GLU A 140 -3.92 50.04 12.04
C GLU A 140 -5.39 49.90 12.47
N PRO A 141 -5.70 49.98 13.79
CA PRO A 141 -7.07 49.88 14.28
C PRO A 141 -7.85 51.14 13.89
N GLY A 142 -8.34 51.20 12.66
CA GLY A 142 -9.05 52.34 12.12
C GLY A 142 -9.78 52.12 10.81
N GLU A 143 -9.38 51.11 9.98
CA GLU A 143 -10.20 50.69 8.86
C GLU A 143 -11.26 49.73 9.37
N GLN A 144 -12.45 50.28 9.62
CA GLN A 144 -13.67 49.54 9.86
C GLN A 144 -13.95 48.64 8.63
N GLY A 145 -13.32 47.46 8.62
CA GLY A 145 -13.81 46.36 7.82
C GLY A 145 -15.26 46.16 8.18
N LEU A 146 -16.16 46.18 7.20
CA LEU A 146 -17.57 45.89 7.42
C LEU A 146 -17.67 44.65 8.34
N PRO A 147 -18.42 44.69 9.45
CA PRO A 147 -18.58 43.55 10.32
C PRO A 147 -19.45 42.51 9.61
N ILE A 148 -18.86 41.81 8.65
CA ILE A 148 -19.52 40.81 7.86
C ILE A 148 -19.03 39.47 8.40
N SER A 149 -19.87 38.78 9.18
CA SER A 149 -19.61 37.37 9.44
C SER A 149 -19.87 36.55 8.18
N ILE A 150 -18.83 35.93 7.67
CA ILE A 150 -18.93 35.08 6.46
C ILE A 150 -19.13 33.65 6.95
N SER A 151 -20.23 33.02 6.55
CA SER A 151 -20.43 31.57 6.69
C SER A 151 -20.69 30.96 5.33
N ALA A 152 -20.11 29.80 5.06
CA ALA A 152 -20.36 29.04 3.84
C ALA A 152 -20.97 27.69 4.24
N ASP A 153 -22.24 27.46 3.84
CA ASP A 153 -22.97 26.25 4.24
C ASP A 153 -22.60 25.04 3.39
N ARG A 154 -22.40 25.22 2.09
CA ARG A 154 -22.15 24.14 1.13
C ARG A 154 -21.14 24.51 0.05
N LEU A 155 -20.24 23.59 -0.24
CA LEU A 155 -19.30 23.67 -1.36
C LEU A 155 -19.53 22.47 -2.28
N PHE A 156 -19.79 22.73 -3.55
CA PHE A 156 -19.88 21.72 -4.61
C PHE A 156 -18.78 21.95 -5.63
N VAL A 157 -18.04 20.90 -5.95
CA VAL A 157 -17.08 20.88 -7.03
C VAL A 157 -17.47 19.76 -7.97
N GLN A 158 -17.82 20.08 -9.19
CA GLN A 158 -18.27 19.10 -10.17
C GLN A 158 -17.23 18.95 -11.26
N ASN A 159 -16.93 17.70 -11.62
CA ASN A 159 -16.02 17.35 -12.69
C ASN A 159 -14.63 18.01 -12.54
N ALA A 160 -14.10 18.04 -11.30
CA ALA A 160 -12.75 18.52 -11.04
C ALA A 160 -11.72 17.61 -11.71
N GLN A 161 -10.77 18.20 -12.40
CA GLN A 161 -9.70 17.49 -13.10
C GLN A 161 -8.34 17.85 -12.47
N LEU A 162 -7.58 16.87 -12.09
CA LEU A 162 -6.22 17.01 -11.61
C LEU A 162 -5.28 16.26 -12.55
N LYS A 163 -4.19 16.91 -12.96
CA LYS A 163 -3.11 16.26 -13.70
C LYS A 163 -1.79 16.56 -13.00
N PHE A 164 -1.03 15.52 -12.71
CA PHE A 164 0.33 15.59 -12.21
C PHE A 164 1.29 15.01 -13.24
N VAL A 165 2.37 15.72 -13.52
CA VAL A 165 3.45 15.31 -14.44
C VAL A 165 4.79 15.52 -13.76
N ASP A 166 5.61 14.49 -13.70
CA ASP A 166 7.01 14.56 -13.29
C ASP A 166 7.91 14.52 -14.54
N GLU A 167 8.61 15.61 -14.83
CA GLU A 167 9.47 15.69 -16.01
C GLU A 167 10.69 14.76 -15.94
N GLU A 168 11.16 14.42 -14.74
CA GLU A 168 12.21 13.42 -14.53
C GLU A 168 11.72 11.97 -14.66
N LYS A 169 10.40 11.77 -14.64
CA LYS A 169 9.78 10.42 -14.60
C LYS A 169 10.20 9.56 -13.39
N ALA A 170 10.70 10.18 -12.32
CA ALA A 170 10.95 9.51 -11.06
C ALA A 170 9.64 9.11 -10.35
N LEU A 171 8.57 9.89 -10.56
CA LEU A 171 7.21 9.58 -10.13
C LEU A 171 6.31 9.33 -11.35
N PRO A 172 5.30 8.48 -11.23
CA PRO A 172 4.36 8.22 -12.32
C PRO A 172 3.49 9.45 -12.61
N ASP A 173 3.08 9.61 -13.86
CA ASP A 173 2.05 10.58 -14.23
C ASP A 173 0.70 10.15 -13.64
N VAL A 174 0.01 11.10 -13.02
CA VAL A 174 -1.28 10.87 -12.38
C VAL A 174 -2.31 11.81 -12.98
N SER A 175 -3.49 11.30 -13.28
CA SER A 175 -4.66 12.12 -13.60
C SER A 175 -5.86 11.68 -12.78
N GLY A 176 -6.75 12.61 -12.45
CA GLY A 176 -7.93 12.30 -11.66
C GLY A 176 -9.12 13.17 -12.06
N VAL A 177 -10.32 12.60 -11.95
CA VAL A 177 -11.61 13.27 -12.15
C VAL A 177 -12.50 13.01 -10.95
N PHE A 178 -12.99 14.08 -10.32
CA PHE A 178 -13.72 14.01 -9.06
C PHE A 178 -14.95 14.90 -9.06
N ASP A 179 -15.98 14.47 -8.33
CA ASP A 179 -17.01 15.38 -7.79
C ASP A 179 -16.86 15.45 -6.28
N MET A 180 -17.05 16.63 -5.70
CA MET A 180 -16.95 16.83 -4.26
C MET A 180 -18.11 17.65 -3.75
N GLU A 181 -18.63 17.27 -2.60
CA GLU A 181 -19.64 18.02 -1.84
C GLU A 181 -19.17 18.13 -0.40
N PHE A 182 -19.10 19.33 0.12
CA PHE A 182 -18.81 19.60 1.52
C PHE A 182 -19.92 20.43 2.13
N VAL A 183 -20.35 20.03 3.31
CA VAL A 183 -21.31 20.74 4.15
C VAL A 183 -20.61 21.12 5.43
N GLY A 184 -20.67 22.39 5.79
CA GLY A 184 -19.97 22.88 6.97
C GLY A 184 -20.40 24.28 7.35
N SER A 185 -19.63 24.89 8.21
CA SER A 185 -19.78 26.29 8.60
C SER A 185 -18.42 26.87 8.89
N ILE A 186 -18.28 28.18 8.77
CA ILE A 186 -17.12 28.91 9.29
C ILE A 186 -17.55 29.50 10.63
N GLU A 187 -16.83 29.19 11.69
CA GLU A 187 -17.11 29.74 13.02
C GLU A 187 -16.75 31.23 13.08
N LYS A 188 -17.18 31.94 14.15
CA LYS A 188 -16.95 33.38 14.28
C LYS A 188 -15.49 33.79 14.31
N ASP A 189 -14.60 32.89 14.70
CA ASP A 189 -13.15 33.06 14.72
C ASP A 189 -12.47 32.75 13.37
N GLY A 190 -13.27 32.42 12.33
CA GLY A 190 -12.78 32.03 11.02
C GLY A 190 -12.44 30.56 10.87
N THR A 191 -12.60 29.74 11.92
CA THR A 191 -12.28 28.31 11.88
C THR A 191 -13.33 27.55 11.06
N PRO A 192 -12.94 26.79 10.02
CA PRO A 192 -13.87 25.96 9.27
C PRO A 192 -14.26 24.72 10.08
N LYS A 193 -15.57 24.47 10.17
CA LYS A 193 -16.14 23.27 10.79
C LYS A 193 -16.88 22.45 9.76
N MET A 194 -16.32 21.34 9.37
CA MET A 194 -16.93 20.39 8.46
C MET A 194 -17.97 19.53 9.19
N LYS A 195 -19.17 19.41 8.64
CA LYS A 195 -20.22 18.51 9.11
C LYS A 195 -20.25 17.21 8.32
N SER A 196 -20.12 17.32 7.02
CA SER A 196 -20.03 16.15 6.13
C SER A 196 -19.29 16.52 4.84
N GLY A 197 -18.69 15.52 4.23
CA GLY A 197 -18.07 15.61 2.93
C GLY A 197 -18.32 14.33 2.14
N LYS A 198 -18.45 14.47 0.83
CA LYS A 198 -18.54 13.36 -0.11
C LYS A 198 -17.63 13.63 -1.28
N ILE A 199 -16.82 12.65 -1.64
CA ILE A 199 -15.97 12.69 -2.83
C ILE A 199 -16.35 11.49 -3.69
N SER A 200 -16.78 11.75 -4.91
CA SER A 200 -16.98 10.72 -5.94
C SER A 200 -15.75 10.71 -6.84
N VAL A 201 -14.96 9.68 -6.72
CA VAL A 201 -13.81 9.41 -7.57
C VAL A 201 -14.35 8.79 -8.86
N LYS A 202 -14.51 9.59 -9.92
CA LYS A 202 -14.93 9.10 -11.23
C LYS A 202 -13.83 8.30 -11.88
N GLU A 203 -12.61 8.78 -11.78
CA GLU A 203 -11.41 8.10 -12.23
C GLU A 203 -10.17 8.72 -11.55
N ILE A 204 -9.27 7.88 -11.05
CA ILE A 204 -7.86 8.19 -10.85
C ILE A 204 -7.10 7.25 -11.78
N LYS A 205 -6.28 7.80 -12.65
CA LYS A 205 -5.45 7.06 -13.59
C LYS A 205 -3.98 7.32 -13.29
N VAL A 206 -3.22 6.24 -13.12
CA VAL A 206 -1.77 6.26 -12.92
C VAL A 206 -1.15 5.38 -13.98
N ILE A 207 -0.09 5.84 -14.64
CA ILE A 207 0.68 5.03 -15.57
C ILE A 207 2.02 4.70 -14.91
N LEU A 208 2.21 3.43 -14.59
CA LEU A 208 3.41 2.94 -13.91
C LEU A 208 4.07 1.86 -14.77
N LYS A 209 5.28 2.11 -15.27
CA LYS A 209 6.02 1.18 -16.13
C LYS A 209 5.20 0.64 -17.31
N GLY A 210 4.37 1.49 -17.90
CA GLY A 210 3.51 1.14 -19.03
C GLY A 210 2.17 0.50 -18.66
N ALA A 211 1.97 0.05 -17.42
CA ALA A 211 0.68 -0.44 -16.97
C ALA A 211 -0.24 0.71 -16.53
N GLU A 212 -1.49 0.62 -16.93
CA GLU A 212 -2.52 1.55 -16.54
C GLU A 212 -3.24 1.07 -15.28
N ILE A 213 -3.21 1.91 -14.23
CA ILE A 213 -3.90 1.69 -12.96
C ILE A 213 -5.07 2.67 -12.90
N LYS A 214 -6.28 2.16 -12.81
CA LYS A 214 -7.50 2.95 -12.69
C LYS A 214 -8.18 2.71 -11.35
N THR A 215 -8.48 3.79 -10.64
CA THR A 215 -9.25 3.72 -9.38
C THR A 215 -10.51 4.55 -9.50
N THR A 216 -11.62 3.97 -9.08
CA THR A 216 -12.94 4.61 -8.98
C THR A 216 -13.53 4.37 -7.60
N GLY A 217 -14.54 5.15 -7.21
CA GLY A 217 -15.23 4.88 -5.95
C GLY A 217 -15.78 6.11 -5.25
N LYS A 218 -16.03 5.97 -3.96
CA LYS A 218 -16.63 7.02 -3.13
C LYS A 218 -15.92 7.11 -1.79
N ILE A 219 -15.81 8.33 -1.30
CA ILE A 219 -15.30 8.64 0.02
C ILE A 219 -16.34 9.53 0.70
N ASP A 220 -16.90 9.08 1.80
CA ASP A 220 -17.79 9.82 2.67
C ASP A 220 -17.05 10.21 3.94
N MET A 221 -17.23 11.42 4.43
CA MET A 221 -16.59 11.89 5.65
C MET A 221 -17.55 12.72 6.51
N ASP A 222 -17.36 12.66 7.79
CA ASP A 222 -18.00 13.52 8.78
C ASP A 222 -16.93 14.17 9.67
N ASP A 223 -17.29 14.79 10.77
CA ASP A 223 -16.37 15.49 11.69
C ASP A 223 -15.35 14.54 12.36
N ARG A 224 -15.58 13.24 12.35
CA ARG A 224 -14.77 12.22 13.04
C ARG A 224 -14.35 11.05 12.17
N THR A 225 -15.10 10.77 11.11
CA THR A 225 -14.98 9.51 10.38
C THR A 225 -14.82 9.76 8.89
N ILE A 226 -13.89 9.01 8.27
CA ILE A 226 -13.74 8.90 6.81
C ILE A 226 -14.06 7.46 6.44
N ARG A 227 -14.95 7.25 5.46
CA ARG A 227 -15.27 5.94 4.89
C ARG A 227 -14.98 5.95 3.40
N ALA A 228 -14.14 5.04 2.95
CA ALA A 228 -13.77 4.90 1.55
C ALA A 228 -14.20 3.53 1.02
N ASN A 229 -14.79 3.53 -0.17
CA ASN A 229 -15.07 2.34 -0.96
C ASN A 229 -14.48 2.57 -2.34
N LEU A 230 -13.35 1.94 -2.63
CA LEU A 230 -12.58 2.15 -3.84
C LEU A 230 -12.40 0.84 -4.58
N ARG A 231 -12.49 0.89 -5.90
CA ARG A 231 -12.14 -0.21 -6.80
C ARG A 231 -10.98 0.22 -7.67
N THR A 232 -9.90 -0.55 -7.61
CA THR A 232 -8.72 -0.35 -8.44
C THR A 232 -8.62 -1.48 -9.45
N VAL A 233 -8.41 -1.13 -10.71
CA VAL A 233 -8.17 -2.07 -11.81
C VAL A 233 -6.77 -1.83 -12.35
N ILE A 234 -5.97 -2.89 -12.43
CA ILE A 234 -4.62 -2.90 -12.99
C ILE A 234 -4.63 -3.96 -14.08
N GLU A 235 -4.66 -3.55 -15.35
CA GLU A 235 -4.89 -4.43 -16.49
C GLU A 235 -6.18 -5.27 -16.31
N LYS A 236 -6.05 -6.57 -15.97
CA LYS A 236 -7.17 -7.49 -15.73
C LYS A 236 -7.45 -7.74 -14.23
N ASN A 237 -6.55 -7.26 -13.35
CA ASN A 237 -6.68 -7.46 -11.91
C ASN A 237 -7.62 -6.41 -11.31
N SER A 238 -8.58 -6.84 -10.52
CA SER A 238 -9.51 -5.95 -9.80
C SER A 238 -9.34 -6.12 -8.31
N ILE A 239 -9.15 -5.00 -7.62
CA ILE A 239 -8.93 -4.94 -6.17
C ILE A 239 -9.96 -3.98 -5.59
N ASP A 240 -10.79 -4.47 -4.68
CA ASP A 240 -11.75 -3.69 -3.91
C ASP A 240 -11.15 -3.35 -2.54
N LEU A 241 -11.14 -2.06 -2.19
CA LEU A 241 -10.69 -1.55 -0.91
C LEU A 241 -11.87 -0.89 -0.19
N THR A 242 -12.16 -1.36 1.02
CA THR A 242 -13.05 -0.66 1.96
C THR A 242 -12.23 -0.20 3.14
N ALA A 243 -12.33 1.08 3.49
CA ALA A 243 -11.60 1.63 4.62
C ALA A 243 -12.50 2.54 5.46
N THR A 244 -12.32 2.48 6.77
CA THR A 244 -12.92 3.40 7.73
C THR A 244 -11.81 3.95 8.62
N VAL A 245 -11.69 5.27 8.70
CA VAL A 245 -10.77 5.95 9.60
C VAL A 245 -11.59 6.73 10.60
N LYS A 246 -11.52 6.37 11.87
CA LYS A 246 -12.19 7.07 12.98
C LYS A 246 -11.19 8.01 13.66
N ASP A 247 -11.70 9.09 14.23
CA ASP A 247 -10.95 10.10 14.98
C ASP A 247 -9.68 10.59 14.27
N TYR A 248 -9.77 10.79 12.94
CA TYR A 248 -8.66 11.05 12.03
C TYR A 248 -7.81 12.29 12.37
N LEU A 249 -8.34 13.23 13.17
CA LEU A 249 -7.62 14.45 13.60
C LEU A 249 -6.79 14.27 14.89
N LYS A 250 -7.08 13.25 15.72
CA LYS A 250 -6.49 13.12 17.07
C LYS A 250 -5.72 11.82 17.26
N ALA A 251 -6.40 10.69 17.12
CA ALA A 251 -5.86 9.35 17.32
C ALA A 251 -6.52 8.41 16.30
N PRO A 252 -5.99 8.33 15.06
CA PRO A 252 -6.65 7.61 13.98
C PRO A 252 -6.72 6.11 14.26
N GLU A 253 -7.95 5.58 14.18
CA GLU A 253 -8.22 4.15 14.14
C GLU A 253 -8.63 3.78 12.71
N ILE A 254 -7.81 2.98 12.02
CA ILE A 254 -8.01 2.57 10.63
C ILE A 254 -8.52 1.13 10.61
N ILE A 255 -9.65 0.91 9.94
CA ILE A 255 -10.13 -0.43 9.59
C ILE A 255 -10.13 -0.49 8.07
N ALA A 256 -9.26 -1.34 7.48
CA ALA A 256 -9.14 -1.43 6.03
C ALA A 256 -9.18 -2.89 5.57
N ASN A 257 -10.11 -3.20 4.66
CA ASN A 257 -10.23 -4.52 4.08
C ASN A 257 -9.96 -4.45 2.58
N LEU A 258 -9.17 -5.38 2.10
CA LEU A 258 -8.84 -5.55 0.70
C LEU A 258 -9.38 -6.89 0.22
N HIS A 259 -10.08 -6.88 -0.91
CA HIS A 259 -10.55 -8.08 -1.57
C HIS A 259 -10.17 -8.06 -3.05
N ALA A 260 -9.61 -9.17 -3.53
CA ALA A 260 -9.36 -9.39 -4.93
C ALA A 260 -9.81 -10.78 -5.35
N LYS A 261 -10.46 -10.90 -6.52
CA LYS A 261 -10.95 -12.17 -7.02
C LYS A 261 -9.88 -12.98 -7.72
N ASP A 262 -9.07 -12.32 -8.55
CA ASP A 262 -8.01 -12.96 -9.32
C ASP A 262 -6.86 -11.96 -9.47
N LEU A 263 -5.65 -12.37 -9.05
CA LEU A 263 -4.45 -11.54 -9.12
C LEU A 263 -3.34 -12.26 -9.89
N ASP A 264 -2.73 -11.56 -10.81
CA ASP A 264 -1.46 -11.93 -11.44
C ASP A 264 -0.32 -11.25 -10.67
N LEU A 265 0.19 -11.92 -9.62
CA LEU A 265 1.22 -11.36 -8.75
C LEU A 265 2.55 -11.16 -9.47
N ASP A 266 2.87 -11.99 -10.47
CA ASP A 266 4.11 -11.84 -11.26
C ASP A 266 4.11 -10.49 -11.98
N LYS A 267 2.99 -10.12 -12.60
CA LYS A 267 2.83 -8.81 -13.24
C LYS A 267 2.82 -7.68 -12.23
N LEU A 268 2.07 -7.81 -11.14
CA LEU A 268 1.97 -6.77 -10.12
C LEU A 268 3.32 -6.49 -9.45
N MET A 269 4.11 -7.52 -9.13
CA MET A 269 5.45 -7.36 -8.59
C MET A 269 6.43 -6.73 -9.59
N GLY A 270 6.28 -7.03 -10.88
CA GLY A 270 7.03 -6.36 -11.95
C GLY A 270 6.80 -4.85 -12.00
N LEU A 271 5.61 -4.37 -11.61
CA LEU A 271 5.28 -2.95 -11.51
C LEU A 271 5.91 -2.29 -10.28
N GLY A 272 6.06 -3.01 -9.16
CA GLY A 272 6.56 -2.49 -7.88
C GLY A 272 8.05 -2.12 -7.86
N GLY A 273 8.82 -2.42 -8.90
CA GLY A 273 10.17 -1.87 -9.12
C GLY A 273 11.23 -2.27 -8.10
N GLY A 274 11.19 -3.50 -7.63
CA GLY A 274 12.40 -4.11 -7.11
C GLY A 274 13.34 -4.36 -8.28
N GLU A 275 14.31 -3.50 -8.54
CA GLU A 275 15.52 -3.93 -9.23
C GLU A 275 15.99 -5.19 -8.50
N LYS A 276 16.22 -6.28 -9.26
CA LYS A 276 16.92 -7.45 -8.72
C LYS A 276 18.12 -6.91 -7.97
N ALA A 277 18.20 -7.19 -6.68
CA ALA A 277 19.36 -6.82 -5.88
C ALA A 277 20.62 -7.11 -6.70
N PRO A 278 21.51 -6.16 -6.92
CA PRO A 278 22.69 -6.39 -7.75
C PRO A 278 23.47 -7.53 -7.13
N LYS A 279 23.71 -8.57 -7.93
CA LYS A 279 24.62 -9.66 -7.59
C LYS A 279 25.91 -9.03 -7.08
N GLY A 280 26.27 -9.40 -5.84
CA GLY A 280 27.33 -8.88 -5.03
C GLY A 280 28.54 -8.32 -5.77
N VAL A 281 28.77 -7.04 -5.56
CA VAL A 281 30.12 -6.46 -5.57
C VAL A 281 30.24 -5.68 -4.27
N ALA A 282 31.08 -6.22 -3.41
CA ALA A 282 31.54 -5.49 -2.22
C ALA A 282 32.40 -4.31 -2.73
N SER A 283 31.88 -3.12 -2.78
CA SER A 283 32.66 -1.91 -2.92
C SER A 283 32.63 -1.16 -1.59
N LYS A 284 33.80 -1.13 -0.96
CA LYS A 284 34.13 -0.22 0.12
C LYS A 284 34.24 1.19 -0.47
N GLU A 285 33.22 2.01 -0.29
CA GLU A 285 33.34 3.46 -0.32
C GLU A 285 32.48 4.07 0.78
N PRO A 286 33.00 5.06 1.53
CA PRO A 286 32.24 5.66 2.64
C PRO A 286 31.13 6.55 2.08
N ALA A 287 29.89 6.26 2.48
CA ALA A 287 28.73 7.03 2.14
C ALA A 287 28.83 8.49 2.64
N PRO A 288 28.42 9.49 1.85
CA PRO A 288 28.35 10.86 2.31
C PRO A 288 27.35 10.98 3.47
N LYS A 289 27.75 11.72 4.50
CA LYS A 289 26.93 12.02 5.68
C LYS A 289 25.62 12.68 5.25
N LYS A 290 24.52 11.93 5.28
CA LYS A 290 23.17 12.50 5.20
C LYS A 290 22.90 13.23 6.50
N GLU A 291 22.58 14.50 6.40
CA GLU A 291 22.02 15.29 7.49
C GLU A 291 20.79 14.59 8.05
N LYS A 292 20.74 14.44 9.37
CA LYS A 292 19.64 13.80 10.07
C LYS A 292 18.38 14.65 9.92
N PRO A 293 17.27 14.13 9.39
CA PRO A 293 15.99 14.82 9.50
C PRO A 293 15.62 14.97 10.97
N SER A 294 15.04 16.09 11.31
CA SER A 294 14.65 16.48 12.68
C SER A 294 13.78 15.42 13.36
N LYS A 295 14.23 14.96 14.51
CA LYS A 295 13.73 13.80 15.29
C LYS A 295 12.41 14.02 16.03
N GLN A 296 11.60 15.05 15.76
CA GLN A 296 10.53 15.40 16.71
C GLN A 296 9.08 15.13 16.30
N THR A 297 8.78 14.65 15.07
CA THR A 297 7.37 14.49 14.66
C THR A 297 6.95 13.06 14.29
N GLU A 298 7.88 12.16 13.97
CA GLU A 298 7.54 10.80 13.50
C GLU A 298 7.24 9.79 14.62
N GLY A 299 7.84 9.93 15.79
CA GLY A 299 7.71 8.95 16.88
C GLY A 299 6.36 8.98 17.64
N ASP A 300 5.61 10.07 17.56
CA ASP A 300 4.39 10.25 18.34
C ASP A 300 3.13 9.79 17.59
N ILE A 301 3.17 9.82 16.26
CA ILE A 301 2.06 9.36 15.40
C ILE A 301 2.01 7.83 15.38
N ASP A 302 3.16 7.15 15.27
CA ASP A 302 3.24 5.69 15.24
C ASP A 302 2.67 5.04 16.52
N LYS A 303 2.82 5.68 17.68
CA LYS A 303 2.29 5.18 18.96
C LYS A 303 0.78 5.37 19.12
N LYS A 304 0.18 6.33 18.40
CA LYS A 304 -1.25 6.62 18.47
C LYS A 304 -2.05 5.94 17.37
N LEU A 305 -1.38 5.48 16.32
CA LEU A 305 -2.02 4.83 15.18
C LEU A 305 -2.47 3.42 15.56
N LYS A 306 -3.75 3.14 15.34
CA LYS A 306 -4.32 1.80 15.39
C LYS A 306 -4.83 1.43 14.00
N ALA A 307 -4.45 0.26 13.51
CA ALA A 307 -4.96 -0.25 12.24
C ALA A 307 -5.33 -1.72 12.36
N SER A 308 -6.40 -2.12 11.68
CA SER A 308 -6.82 -3.51 11.59
C SER A 308 -7.56 -3.76 10.29
N GLY A 309 -7.67 -5.03 9.90
CA GLY A 309 -8.44 -5.39 8.73
C GLY A 309 -8.10 -6.77 8.20
N GLN A 310 -8.57 -7.00 7.00
CA GLN A 310 -8.44 -8.28 6.31
C GLN A 310 -7.96 -8.06 4.88
N VAL A 311 -7.06 -8.91 4.42
CA VAL A 311 -6.70 -9.08 3.00
C VAL A 311 -7.21 -10.43 2.57
N LYS A 312 -8.14 -10.44 1.62
CA LYS A 312 -8.71 -11.65 1.02
C LYS A 312 -8.42 -11.68 -0.47
N VAL A 313 -7.86 -12.80 -0.96
CA VAL A 313 -7.67 -13.03 -2.39
C VAL A 313 -8.24 -14.41 -2.70
N ASP A 314 -9.26 -14.45 -3.57
CA ASP A 314 -9.92 -15.70 -3.91
C ASP A 314 -8.99 -16.58 -4.77
N ALA A 315 -8.28 -15.99 -5.72
CA ALA A 315 -7.26 -16.65 -6.52
C ALA A 315 -6.11 -15.70 -6.89
N ALA A 316 -4.90 -16.23 -6.97
CA ALA A 316 -3.74 -15.52 -7.49
C ALA A 316 -2.79 -16.45 -8.24
N LYS A 317 -1.99 -15.89 -9.14
CA LYS A 317 -0.90 -16.60 -9.83
C LYS A 317 0.44 -15.99 -9.42
N TYR A 318 1.40 -16.83 -9.11
CA TYR A 318 2.76 -16.44 -8.75
C TYR A 318 3.76 -17.55 -9.10
N GLN A 319 4.72 -17.28 -9.97
CA GLN A 319 5.77 -18.22 -10.39
C GLN A 319 5.20 -19.60 -10.77
N GLY A 320 4.15 -19.63 -11.58
CA GLY A 320 3.46 -20.84 -12.00
C GLY A 320 2.55 -21.48 -10.95
N TYR A 321 2.57 -21.00 -9.70
CA TYR A 321 1.60 -21.44 -8.68
C TYR A 321 0.25 -20.77 -8.87
N THR A 322 -0.81 -21.53 -8.67
CA THR A 322 -2.15 -21.03 -8.41
C THR A 322 -2.35 -21.02 -6.90
N ILE A 323 -2.50 -19.83 -6.33
CA ILE A 323 -2.81 -19.60 -4.92
C ILE A 323 -4.31 -19.40 -4.80
N LYS A 324 -4.96 -20.05 -3.83
CA LYS A 324 -6.40 -19.92 -3.56
C LYS A 324 -6.64 -19.60 -2.09
N ASP A 325 -7.76 -18.97 -1.83
CA ASP A 325 -8.26 -18.70 -0.48
C ASP A 325 -7.22 -18.01 0.43
N LEU A 326 -6.41 -17.11 -0.16
CA LEU A 326 -5.50 -16.31 0.64
C LEU A 326 -6.33 -15.43 1.58
N ASN A 327 -6.16 -15.64 2.86
CA ASN A 327 -6.84 -14.89 3.92
C ASN A 327 -5.81 -14.47 4.96
N VAL A 328 -5.73 -13.16 5.19
CA VAL A 328 -4.79 -12.54 6.11
C VAL A 328 -5.55 -11.52 6.95
N ASN A 329 -5.66 -11.76 8.26
CA ASN A 329 -6.11 -10.72 9.17
C ASN A 329 -4.89 -10.02 9.77
N TYR A 330 -4.95 -8.70 9.89
CA TYR A 330 -3.86 -7.92 10.47
C TYR A 330 -4.36 -6.95 11.53
N LYS A 331 -3.50 -6.67 12.50
CA LYS A 331 -3.73 -5.69 13.56
C LYS A 331 -2.42 -4.99 13.90
N TYR A 332 -2.45 -3.66 13.85
CA TYR A 332 -1.34 -2.79 14.24
C TYR A 332 -1.75 -1.95 15.43
N ILE A 333 -1.06 -2.11 16.56
CA ILE A 333 -1.29 -1.37 17.80
C ILE A 333 0.05 -1.16 18.47
N ASP A 334 0.30 0.04 18.98
CA ASP A 334 1.50 0.40 19.75
C ASP A 334 2.81 0.05 19.02
N GLY A 335 2.84 0.26 17.70
CA GLY A 335 3.99 -0.06 16.88
C GLY A 335 4.14 -1.55 16.51
N ILE A 336 3.25 -2.41 16.98
CA ILE A 336 3.31 -3.86 16.76
C ILE A 336 2.30 -4.25 15.67
N LEU A 337 2.80 -4.81 14.56
CA LEU A 337 1.98 -5.45 13.54
C LEU A 337 1.83 -6.95 13.87
N LYS A 338 0.60 -7.40 14.03
CA LYS A 338 0.24 -8.83 14.14
C LYS A 338 -0.53 -9.26 12.90
N VAL A 339 -0.20 -10.42 12.39
CA VAL A 339 -0.90 -11.08 11.27
C VAL A 339 -1.36 -12.44 11.77
N GLU A 340 -2.68 -12.62 11.93
CA GLU A 340 -3.26 -13.85 12.50
C GLU A 340 -4.76 -13.91 12.19
N PRO A 341 -5.28 -15.00 11.57
CA PRO A 341 -4.51 -16.02 10.89
C PRO A 341 -3.96 -15.56 9.54
N LEU A 342 -2.92 -16.24 9.06
CA LEU A 342 -2.50 -16.29 7.68
C LEU A 342 -2.82 -17.67 7.14
N GLY A 343 -3.54 -17.76 6.02
CA GLY A 343 -3.85 -19.06 5.40
C GLY A 343 -3.99 -18.93 3.90
N LEU A 344 -3.52 -19.92 3.18
CA LEU A 344 -3.69 -20.08 1.74
C LEU A 344 -3.57 -21.55 1.30
N GLN A 345 -4.11 -21.86 0.12
CA GLN A 345 -3.87 -23.09 -0.61
C GLN A 345 -3.04 -22.76 -1.86
N PHE A 346 -2.23 -23.70 -2.32
CA PHE A 346 -1.47 -23.52 -3.55
C PHE A 346 -1.37 -24.82 -4.34
N SER A 347 -1.22 -24.70 -5.65
CA SER A 347 -0.98 -25.82 -6.57
C SER A 347 -0.19 -25.36 -7.79
N GLY A 348 0.53 -26.28 -8.43
CA GLY A 348 1.37 -25.98 -9.59
C GLY A 348 2.77 -25.55 -9.20
N GLY A 349 3.30 -24.53 -9.85
CA GLY A 349 4.63 -23.98 -9.68
C GLY A 349 5.56 -24.27 -10.86
N ASP A 350 6.49 -23.35 -11.12
CA ASP A 350 7.46 -23.51 -12.21
C ASP A 350 8.66 -24.39 -11.78
N VAL A 351 9.13 -24.20 -10.54
CA VAL A 351 10.28 -24.92 -9.97
C VAL A 351 9.82 -26.10 -9.13
N TYR A 352 8.85 -25.89 -8.23
CA TYR A 352 8.27 -26.92 -7.38
C TYR A 352 6.84 -27.21 -7.82
N LYS A 353 6.66 -28.23 -8.67
CA LYS A 353 5.33 -28.63 -9.15
C LYS A 353 4.63 -29.47 -8.08
N THR A 354 3.98 -28.83 -7.16
CA THR A 354 3.31 -29.47 -6.03
C THR A 354 2.04 -28.74 -5.66
N GLU A 355 1.20 -29.38 -4.86
CA GLU A 355 0.05 -28.79 -4.19
C GLU A 355 0.27 -28.75 -2.69
N GLY A 356 -0.41 -27.85 -1.98
CA GLY A 356 -0.28 -27.78 -0.54
C GLY A 356 -1.09 -26.67 0.10
N THR A 357 -0.90 -26.54 1.41
CA THR A 357 -1.50 -25.47 2.22
C THR A 357 -0.43 -24.83 3.08
N LEU A 358 -0.51 -23.52 3.24
CA LEU A 358 0.29 -22.75 4.19
C LEU A 358 -0.66 -22.06 5.16
N GLY A 359 -0.38 -22.20 6.45
CA GLY A 359 -1.08 -21.49 7.52
C GLY A 359 -0.08 -20.99 8.55
N GLY A 360 -0.45 -19.95 9.31
CA GLY A 360 0.45 -19.45 10.35
C GLY A 360 0.02 -18.11 10.91
N LYS A 361 0.91 -17.56 11.73
CA LYS A 361 0.80 -16.22 12.30
C LYS A 361 2.17 -15.56 12.36
N LEU A 362 2.19 -14.24 12.20
CA LEU A 362 3.39 -13.42 12.22
C LEU A 362 3.18 -12.21 13.13
N GLN A 363 4.23 -11.77 13.79
CA GLN A 363 4.26 -10.56 14.58
C GLN A 363 5.54 -9.79 14.30
N LEU A 364 5.42 -8.50 14.05
CA LEU A 364 6.51 -7.57 13.83
C LEU A 364 6.40 -6.46 14.88
N ALA A 365 7.36 -6.39 15.81
CA ALA A 365 7.34 -5.42 16.91
C ALA A 365 7.63 -3.98 16.44
N SER A 366 8.30 -3.83 15.30
CA SER A 366 8.44 -2.57 14.60
C SER A 366 8.21 -2.83 13.11
N ALA A 367 7.24 -2.17 12.50
CA ALA A 367 6.92 -2.35 11.09
C ALA A 367 8.09 -2.02 10.12
N ARG A 368 9.15 -1.41 10.64
CA ARG A 368 10.34 -1.00 9.87
C ARG A 368 11.58 -1.87 10.13
N VAL A 369 11.51 -2.84 11.06
CA VAL A 369 12.67 -3.61 11.52
C VAL A 369 12.37 -5.10 11.43
N LEU A 370 12.80 -5.72 10.31
CA LEU A 370 12.61 -7.15 10.05
C LEU A 370 13.20 -8.05 11.14
N GLU A 371 14.25 -7.60 11.82
CA GLU A 371 14.90 -8.30 12.93
C GLU A 371 13.95 -8.56 14.12
N THR A 372 12.86 -7.78 14.20
CA THR A 372 11.83 -7.98 15.24
C THR A 372 10.75 -9.01 14.86
N LEU A 373 10.84 -9.60 13.66
CA LEU A 373 9.85 -10.56 13.17
C LEU A 373 9.86 -11.84 14.03
N LYS A 374 8.67 -12.21 14.51
CA LYS A 374 8.39 -13.47 15.21
C LYS A 374 7.15 -14.11 14.61
N GLY A 375 7.07 -15.42 14.66
CA GLY A 375 5.88 -16.11 14.19
C GLY A 375 6.08 -17.60 14.06
N ASP A 376 5.02 -18.26 13.68
CA ASP A 376 5.03 -19.68 13.33
C ASP A 376 4.23 -19.90 12.04
N ALA A 377 4.61 -20.92 11.31
CA ALA A 377 3.89 -21.34 10.12
C ALA A 377 3.96 -22.86 9.95
N ASP A 378 2.88 -23.42 9.45
CA ASP A 378 2.77 -24.82 9.05
C ASP A 378 2.58 -24.90 7.53
N LEU A 379 3.43 -25.70 6.88
CA LEU A 379 3.37 -25.99 5.45
C LEU A 379 3.06 -27.48 5.27
N LYS A 380 2.00 -27.78 4.53
CA LYS A 380 1.68 -29.16 4.11
C LYS A 380 1.80 -29.24 2.59
N LEU A 381 2.50 -30.26 2.13
CA LEU A 381 2.70 -30.55 0.71
C LEU A 381 1.98 -31.85 0.36
N GLY A 382 1.29 -31.88 -0.77
CA GLY A 382 0.77 -33.07 -1.41
C GLY A 382 1.75 -33.64 -2.43
N LYS A 383 1.20 -34.40 -3.38
CA LYS A 383 2.00 -35.00 -4.46
C LYS A 383 2.61 -33.92 -5.36
N GLY A 384 3.86 -34.16 -5.79
CA GLY A 384 4.54 -33.22 -6.68
C GLY A 384 5.93 -33.70 -7.09
N ILE A 385 6.61 -32.84 -7.85
CA ILE A 385 8.00 -33.04 -8.28
C ILE A 385 8.75 -31.77 -7.89
N ILE A 386 9.90 -31.93 -7.23
CA ILE A 386 10.81 -30.84 -6.91
C ILE A 386 11.86 -30.77 -8.03
N LYS A 387 11.86 -29.69 -8.82
CA LYS A 387 12.80 -29.49 -9.94
C LYS A 387 13.81 -28.38 -9.63
N ASP A 388 15.00 -28.51 -10.18
CA ASP A 388 16.05 -27.49 -10.14
C ASP A 388 16.46 -27.03 -8.72
N SER A 389 16.20 -27.86 -7.69
CA SER A 389 16.56 -27.56 -6.32
C SER A 389 18.07 -27.73 -6.08
N GLN A 390 18.76 -26.66 -5.66
CA GLN A 390 20.18 -26.70 -5.36
C GLN A 390 20.50 -27.68 -4.23
N ILE A 391 19.60 -27.82 -3.24
CA ILE A 391 19.77 -28.80 -2.14
C ILE A 391 19.67 -30.22 -2.67
N PHE A 392 18.67 -30.54 -3.49
CA PHE A 392 18.51 -31.87 -4.08
C PHE A 392 19.58 -32.19 -5.10
N ASN A 393 20.05 -31.20 -5.85
CA ASN A 393 21.24 -31.36 -6.72
C ASN A 393 22.47 -31.75 -5.90
N ALA A 394 22.71 -31.09 -4.75
CA ALA A 394 23.84 -31.42 -3.88
C ALA A 394 23.66 -32.79 -3.20
N ILE A 395 22.44 -33.16 -2.80
CA ILE A 395 22.14 -34.51 -2.25
C ILE A 395 22.38 -35.59 -3.34
N SER A 396 21.90 -35.37 -4.55
CA SER A 396 22.11 -36.28 -5.68
C SER A 396 23.61 -36.47 -5.97
N SER A 397 24.37 -35.37 -5.97
CA SER A 397 25.83 -35.42 -6.17
C SER A 397 26.55 -36.18 -5.06
N LEU A 398 26.15 -35.97 -3.79
CA LEU A 398 26.73 -36.65 -2.63
C LEU A 398 26.43 -38.15 -2.64
N THR A 399 25.19 -38.52 -2.97
CA THR A 399 24.72 -39.93 -2.91
C THR A 399 25.01 -40.70 -4.17
N GLY A 400 25.21 -40.04 -5.30
CA GLY A 400 25.29 -40.67 -6.62
C GLY A 400 23.93 -41.07 -7.22
N ILE A 401 22.82 -40.74 -6.53
CA ILE A 401 21.48 -41.15 -6.91
C ILE A 401 20.83 -40.07 -7.80
N GLN A 402 20.75 -40.32 -9.08
CA GLN A 402 20.16 -39.35 -10.04
C GLN A 402 18.67 -39.11 -9.81
N ALA A 403 17.93 -40.09 -9.30
CA ALA A 403 16.50 -39.94 -8.95
C ALA A 403 16.23 -38.88 -7.86
N LEU A 404 17.26 -38.51 -7.07
CA LEU A 404 17.18 -37.45 -6.05
C LEU A 404 17.46 -36.06 -6.61
N LYS A 405 17.79 -35.92 -7.91
CA LYS A 405 17.97 -34.61 -8.53
C LYS A 405 16.62 -33.87 -8.68
N ASP A 406 15.64 -34.57 -9.22
CA ASP A 406 14.28 -34.06 -9.39
C ASP A 406 13.30 -35.05 -8.70
N PRO A 407 13.28 -35.10 -7.36
CA PRO A 407 12.55 -36.15 -6.67
C PRO A 407 11.04 -35.99 -6.77
N VAL A 408 10.36 -37.10 -6.96
CA VAL A 408 8.91 -37.20 -6.80
C VAL A 408 8.60 -37.26 -5.29
N VAL A 409 7.72 -36.41 -4.84
CA VAL A 409 7.25 -36.32 -3.45
C VAL A 409 5.78 -36.77 -3.39
N ASP A 410 5.44 -37.61 -2.44
CA ASP A 410 4.05 -38.00 -2.18
C ASP A 410 3.40 -37.11 -1.12
N GLN A 411 4.17 -36.70 -0.12
CA GLN A 411 3.72 -35.84 0.95
C GLN A 411 4.88 -35.12 1.66
N GLY A 412 4.54 -33.99 2.29
CA GLY A 412 5.48 -33.28 3.17
C GLY A 412 4.74 -32.49 4.25
N SER A 413 5.42 -32.25 5.35
CA SER A 413 4.93 -31.40 6.43
C SER A 413 6.10 -30.69 7.07
N PHE A 414 6.00 -29.36 7.21
CA PHE A 414 7.00 -28.51 7.82
C PHE A 414 6.34 -27.60 8.82
N ARG A 415 7.00 -27.42 9.95
CA ARG A 415 6.74 -26.35 10.92
C ARG A 415 7.92 -25.40 10.91
N PHE A 416 7.59 -24.12 10.84
CA PHE A 416 8.54 -23.02 10.93
C PHE A 416 8.29 -22.25 12.22
N ASP A 417 9.35 -21.88 12.94
CA ASP A 417 9.29 -20.95 14.08
C ASP A 417 10.29 -19.82 13.80
N ILE A 418 9.79 -18.59 13.76
CA ILE A 418 10.57 -17.40 13.40
C ILE A 418 10.87 -16.62 14.65
N LYS A 419 12.15 -16.52 15.01
CA LYS A 419 12.65 -15.78 16.16
C LYS A 419 14.15 -15.50 16.02
N GLU A 420 14.60 -14.42 16.65
CA GLU A 420 16.04 -14.09 16.73
C GLU A 420 16.73 -14.09 15.35
N GLU A 421 16.09 -13.44 14.37
CA GLU A 421 16.56 -13.35 12.98
C GLU A 421 16.78 -14.70 12.28
N LYS A 422 16.14 -15.75 12.79
CA LYS A 422 16.23 -17.11 12.24
C LYS A 422 14.85 -17.70 12.01
N VAL A 423 14.76 -18.53 10.99
CA VAL A 423 13.65 -19.44 10.75
C VAL A 423 14.11 -20.84 11.18
N LEU A 424 13.56 -21.34 12.28
CA LEU A 424 13.73 -22.73 12.69
C LEU A 424 12.82 -23.59 11.82
N ILE A 425 13.36 -24.69 11.31
CA ILE A 425 12.69 -25.60 10.37
C ILE A 425 12.67 -26.97 11.02
N ASP A 426 11.49 -27.55 11.13
CA ASP A 426 11.30 -28.94 11.54
C ASP A 426 10.23 -29.58 10.63
N GLY A 427 10.56 -30.67 9.97
CA GLY A 427 9.62 -31.27 9.04
C GLY A 427 10.17 -32.47 8.28
N PHE A 428 9.41 -32.88 7.29
CA PHE A 428 9.81 -33.94 6.38
C PHE A 428 9.16 -33.81 5.01
N ILE A 429 9.79 -34.41 4.03
CA ILE A 429 9.20 -34.79 2.75
C ILE A 429 9.48 -36.26 2.50
N SER A 430 8.56 -36.96 1.89
CA SER A 430 8.69 -38.39 1.64
C SER A 430 8.00 -38.83 0.36
N SER A 431 8.52 -39.93 -0.16
CA SER A 431 7.94 -40.73 -1.21
C SER A 431 8.12 -42.21 -0.87
N ALA A 432 7.67 -43.10 -1.77
CA ALA A 432 7.95 -44.54 -1.65
C ALA A 432 9.46 -44.86 -1.65
N LEU A 433 10.30 -43.99 -2.24
CA LEU A 433 11.72 -44.23 -2.46
C LEU A 433 12.65 -43.55 -1.45
N PHE A 434 12.24 -42.47 -0.85
CA PHE A 434 13.07 -41.71 0.10
C PHE A 434 12.22 -40.96 1.13
N ARG A 435 12.85 -40.60 2.25
CA ARG A 435 12.36 -39.62 3.22
C ARG A 435 13.49 -38.69 3.63
N LEU A 436 13.27 -37.39 3.52
CA LEU A 436 14.21 -36.37 3.99
C LEU A 436 13.55 -35.60 5.15
N ALA A 437 14.19 -35.60 6.29
CA ALA A 437 13.70 -34.94 7.51
C ALA A 437 14.73 -33.88 7.98
N PRO A 438 14.63 -32.64 7.50
CA PRO A 438 15.46 -31.53 7.98
C PRO A 438 14.98 -31.04 9.34
N LYS A 439 15.94 -30.72 10.24
CA LYS A 439 15.66 -30.09 11.52
C LYS A 439 16.80 -29.14 11.88
N GLY A 440 16.59 -27.84 11.63
CA GLY A 440 17.66 -26.87 11.81
C GLY A 440 17.19 -25.44 11.66
N SER A 441 18.04 -24.55 11.16
CA SER A 441 17.72 -23.13 11.02
C SER A 441 18.27 -22.53 9.74
N MET A 442 17.58 -21.48 9.30
CA MET A 442 18.01 -20.56 8.25
C MET A 442 18.03 -19.15 8.84
N GLY A 443 19.15 -18.44 8.73
CA GLY A 443 19.25 -17.02 9.09
C GLY A 443 18.54 -16.11 8.09
N PHE A 444 18.18 -14.90 8.50
CA PHE A 444 17.66 -13.87 7.58
C PHE A 444 18.73 -13.44 6.56
N ASP A 445 20.00 -13.69 6.85
CA ASP A 445 21.14 -13.57 5.93
C ASP A 445 21.25 -14.76 4.94
N GLN A 446 20.22 -15.62 4.89
CA GLN A 446 20.11 -16.80 4.04
C GLN A 446 21.11 -17.94 4.37
N LYS A 447 21.88 -17.85 5.44
CA LYS A 447 22.77 -18.93 5.85
C LYS A 447 21.98 -20.10 6.41
N LEU A 448 22.39 -21.30 6.00
CA LEU A 448 21.80 -22.57 6.39
C LEU A 448 22.65 -23.25 7.46
N ASP A 449 21.99 -23.77 8.48
CA ASP A 449 22.56 -24.74 9.44
C ASP A 449 21.46 -25.77 9.73
N ILE A 450 21.31 -26.73 8.81
CA ILE A 450 20.22 -27.68 8.80
C ILE A 450 20.77 -29.11 8.80
N PRO A 451 20.94 -29.72 9.97
CA PRO A 451 21.00 -31.17 10.09
C PRO A 451 19.78 -31.80 9.46
N ALA A 452 19.96 -32.89 8.74
CA ALA A 452 18.85 -33.62 8.12
C ALA A 452 19.11 -35.13 8.17
N GLU A 453 18.04 -35.90 8.19
CA GLU A 453 18.09 -37.34 8.04
C GLU A 453 17.52 -37.72 6.68
N LEU A 454 18.33 -38.36 5.84
CA LEU A 454 17.89 -38.91 4.57
C LEU A 454 17.76 -40.42 4.69
N LYS A 455 16.53 -40.96 4.58
CA LYS A 455 16.29 -42.40 4.45
C LYS A 455 16.08 -42.74 2.98
N ILE A 456 16.72 -43.78 2.53
CA ILE A 456 16.71 -44.28 1.17
C ILE A 456 16.19 -45.71 1.16
N SER A 457 15.18 -46.01 0.33
CA SER A 457 14.60 -47.35 0.24
C SER A 457 15.64 -48.42 -0.20
N PRO A 458 15.39 -49.70 0.10
CA PRO A 458 16.26 -50.79 -0.34
C PRO A 458 16.42 -50.84 -1.86
N GLU A 459 15.41 -50.44 -2.62
CA GLU A 459 15.45 -50.37 -4.08
C GLU A 459 16.41 -49.28 -4.54
N LEU A 460 16.25 -48.05 -4.02
CA LEU A 460 17.03 -46.89 -4.42
C LEU A 460 18.47 -46.97 -3.90
N SER A 461 18.71 -47.65 -2.78
CA SER A 461 20.03 -47.85 -2.18
C SER A 461 21.00 -48.62 -3.07
N LYS A 462 20.49 -49.42 -4.01
CA LYS A 462 21.33 -50.12 -5.02
C LYS A 462 22.10 -49.15 -5.93
N SER A 463 21.63 -47.92 -6.07
CA SER A 463 22.22 -46.85 -6.87
C SER A 463 23.19 -45.96 -6.09
N LEU A 464 23.44 -46.25 -4.82
CA LEU A 464 24.42 -45.51 -3.99
C LEU A 464 25.83 -45.56 -4.56
N SER A 465 26.61 -44.49 -4.41
CA SER A 465 28.01 -44.44 -4.78
C SER A 465 28.80 -45.52 -4.03
N ARG A 466 29.89 -46.01 -4.65
CA ARG A 466 30.76 -47.07 -4.07
C ARG A 466 31.27 -46.73 -2.68
N GLU A 467 31.47 -45.45 -2.39
CA GLU A 467 31.96 -44.98 -1.08
C GLU A 467 30.89 -45.13 -0.03
N LEU A 468 29.63 -44.81 -0.34
CA LEU A 468 28.49 -44.94 0.57
C LEU A 468 28.00 -46.40 0.71
N THR A 469 28.19 -47.23 -0.32
CA THR A 469 27.84 -48.67 -0.25
C THR A 469 28.65 -49.43 0.81
N LYS A 470 29.87 -48.97 1.10
CA LYS A 470 30.69 -49.53 2.20
C LYS A 470 30.13 -49.24 3.61
N MET A 471 29.19 -48.31 3.73
CA MET A 471 28.51 -47.94 4.97
C MET A 471 27.27 -48.83 5.26
N LYS A 472 27.36 -50.13 5.03
CA LYS A 472 26.28 -51.12 5.23
C LYS A 472 25.69 -51.14 6.67
N PHE A 473 26.29 -50.43 7.60
CA PHE A 473 25.90 -50.41 9.02
C PHE A 473 24.82 -49.36 9.35
N MET A 474 24.33 -48.62 8.33
CA MET A 474 23.35 -47.56 8.52
C MET A 474 21.96 -47.93 7.97
N THR A 475 21.56 -49.17 8.11
CA THR A 475 20.23 -49.68 7.75
C THR A 475 19.31 -49.73 8.97
N ASP A 476 18.10 -49.21 8.84
CA ASP A 476 17.09 -49.41 9.88
C ASP A 476 16.44 -50.83 9.80
N ASP A 477 15.55 -51.13 10.75
CA ASP A 477 14.92 -52.45 10.86
C ASP A 477 14.09 -52.83 9.63
N GLN A 478 13.72 -51.86 8.77
CA GLN A 478 12.99 -52.07 7.53
C GLN A 478 13.91 -52.17 6.29
N GLY A 479 15.21 -52.15 6.50
CA GLY A 479 16.21 -52.24 5.44
C GLY A 479 16.50 -50.92 4.71
N TRP A 480 15.98 -49.79 5.20
CA TRP A 480 16.24 -48.47 4.62
C TRP A 480 17.65 -47.99 5.05
N VAL A 481 18.40 -47.45 4.10
CA VAL A 481 19.68 -46.81 4.41
C VAL A 481 19.43 -45.43 5.01
N VAL A 482 19.99 -45.16 6.17
CA VAL A 482 19.85 -43.91 6.92
C VAL A 482 21.12 -43.09 6.80
N LEU A 483 21.07 -41.92 6.17
CA LEU A 483 22.22 -41.03 5.98
C LEU A 483 21.98 -39.74 6.78
N PRO A 484 22.73 -39.50 7.86
CA PRO A 484 22.72 -38.20 8.53
C PRO A 484 23.48 -37.18 7.69
N LEU A 485 22.79 -36.08 7.34
CA LEU A 485 23.32 -35.02 6.51
C LEU A 485 23.49 -33.74 7.33
N LYS A 486 24.44 -32.90 6.91
CA LYS A 486 24.57 -31.48 7.28
C LYS A 486 24.42 -30.62 6.04
N ILE A 487 23.41 -29.74 6.06
CA ILE A 487 23.16 -28.77 4.99
C ILE A 487 23.62 -27.42 5.52
N LYS A 488 24.69 -26.87 4.95
CA LYS A 488 25.29 -25.58 5.29
C LYS A 488 25.39 -24.68 4.06
N GLY A 489 26.04 -23.52 4.17
CA GLY A 489 26.17 -22.56 3.08
C GLY A 489 25.00 -21.59 3.02
N THR A 490 24.54 -21.25 1.86
CA THR A 490 23.38 -20.35 1.65
C THR A 490 22.30 -21.03 0.81
N THR A 491 21.13 -20.45 0.76
CA THR A 491 20.00 -20.94 -0.08
C THR A 491 20.38 -21.04 -1.55
N GLU A 492 21.25 -20.13 -2.05
CA GLU A 492 21.74 -20.13 -3.45
C GLU A 492 22.88 -21.11 -3.68
N LYS A 493 23.73 -21.34 -2.66
CA LYS A 493 24.91 -22.23 -2.73
C LYS A 493 24.94 -23.14 -1.50
N PRO A 494 24.03 -24.11 -1.40
CA PRO A 494 24.02 -25.06 -0.30
C PRO A 494 25.20 -26.03 -0.44
N ASN A 495 25.80 -26.34 0.71
CA ASN A 495 26.82 -27.40 0.86
C ASN A 495 26.20 -28.55 1.65
N VAL A 496 26.07 -29.70 1.02
CA VAL A 496 25.54 -30.91 1.65
C VAL A 496 26.67 -31.89 1.87
N SER A 497 26.83 -32.34 3.11
CA SER A 497 27.84 -33.33 3.52
C SER A 497 27.26 -34.34 4.48
N LEU A 498 27.93 -35.47 4.69
CA LEU A 498 27.59 -36.41 5.76
C LEU A 498 27.92 -35.78 7.13
N ASP A 499 27.07 -36.02 8.12
CA ASP A 499 27.35 -35.75 9.53
C ASP A 499 28.23 -36.88 10.11
N THR A 500 29.55 -36.76 9.91
CA THR A 500 30.51 -37.79 10.31
C THR A 500 30.45 -38.09 11.82
N GLU A 501 30.13 -37.14 12.67
CA GLU A 501 29.96 -37.37 14.10
C GLU A 501 28.79 -38.30 14.43
N LYS A 502 27.64 -38.07 13.73
CA LYS A 502 26.48 -38.96 13.89
C LYS A 502 26.72 -40.31 13.27
N VAL A 503 27.42 -40.36 12.12
CA VAL A 503 27.82 -41.63 11.50
C VAL A 503 28.67 -42.47 12.48
N ILE A 504 29.70 -41.89 13.10
CA ILE A 504 30.55 -42.61 14.06
C ILE A 504 29.73 -43.07 15.26
N LYS A 505 28.89 -42.23 15.85
CA LYS A 505 28.04 -42.60 16.99
C LYS A 505 27.06 -43.74 16.70
N GLN A 506 26.59 -43.87 15.46
CA GLN A 506 25.72 -44.97 15.05
C GLN A 506 26.46 -46.28 14.79
N ILE A 507 27.68 -46.20 14.24
CA ILE A 507 28.49 -47.37 13.88
C ILE A 507 29.17 -48.01 15.10
N VAL A 508 29.66 -47.24 16.05
CA VAL A 508 30.44 -47.74 17.21
C VAL A 508 29.66 -48.76 18.06
N PRO A 509 28.38 -48.57 18.43
CA PRO A 509 27.64 -49.58 19.21
C PRO A 509 27.46 -50.89 18.47
N ASP A 510 27.21 -50.85 17.13
CA ASP A 510 27.00 -52.06 16.36
C ASP A 510 28.29 -52.82 16.07
N LEU A 511 29.41 -52.13 15.87
CA LEU A 511 30.75 -52.73 15.83
C LEU A 511 31.11 -53.42 17.15
N THR A 512 30.81 -52.81 18.27
CA THR A 512 31.04 -53.38 19.58
C THR A 512 30.23 -54.65 19.79
N ARG A 513 28.94 -54.64 19.41
CA ARG A 513 28.06 -55.81 19.46
C ARG A 513 28.51 -56.94 18.53
N ASP A 514 29.00 -56.63 17.34
CA ASP A 514 29.45 -57.61 16.35
C ASP A 514 30.79 -58.24 16.81
N ILE A 515 31.68 -57.44 17.38
CA ILE A 515 32.93 -57.94 18.00
C ILE A 515 32.60 -58.84 19.18
N GLU A 516 31.68 -58.45 20.05
CA GLU A 516 31.23 -59.29 21.18
C GLU A 516 30.62 -60.60 20.69
N LYS A 517 29.70 -60.57 19.71
CA LYS A 517 29.11 -61.78 19.11
C LYS A 517 30.18 -62.70 18.51
N ARG A 518 31.16 -62.16 17.77
CA ARG A 518 32.28 -62.96 17.22
C ARG A 518 33.17 -63.55 18.27
N LEU A 519 33.42 -62.83 19.34
CA LEU A 519 34.21 -63.33 20.50
C LEU A 519 33.46 -64.43 21.27
N PHE A 520 32.13 -64.27 21.43
CA PHE A 520 31.30 -65.32 22.07
C PHE A 520 31.10 -66.53 21.19
N GLN A 521 31.02 -66.42 19.85
CA GLN A 521 30.97 -67.56 18.92
C GLN A 521 32.30 -68.32 18.89
N LYS A 522 33.46 -67.62 18.93
CA LYS A 522 34.78 -68.22 18.95
C LYS A 522 35.05 -68.98 20.26
N LYS A 523 34.49 -68.56 21.39
CA LYS A 523 34.52 -69.26 22.66
C LYS A 523 33.62 -70.54 22.72
N ARG A 524 32.62 -70.65 21.87
CA ARG A 524 31.71 -71.81 21.71
C ARG A 524 32.25 -72.87 20.75
N SER A 525 33.13 -72.53 19.82
CA SER A 525 33.77 -73.43 18.87
C SER A 525 35.13 -73.99 19.34
N SER A 526 35.64 -73.57 20.56
CA SER A 526 36.84 -74.03 21.17
C SER A 526 36.61 -74.85 22.49
N LYS A 527 35.41 -75.29 22.69
CA LYS A 527 34.99 -76.36 23.57
C LYS A 527 34.37 -77.48 22.74
#